data_2f98c2bf9c315c387170a4257489ac12
#
_entry.id   2f98c2bf9c315c387170a4257489ac12
#
_cell.length_a   1.000
_cell.length_b   1.000
_cell.length_c   1.000
_cell.angle_alpha   90.00
_cell.angle_beta   90.00
_cell.angle_gamma   90.00
#
_symmetry.space_group_name_H-M   'P 1'
#
loop_
_entity.id
_entity.type
_entity.pdbx_description
1 polymer ?
#
loop_
_entity_poly.entity_id
_entity_poly.type
_entity_poly.pdbx_seq_one_letter_code
_entity_poly.pdbx_strand_id
1 'polypeptide(L)'
;MMMATALSTTAVAQNRVKNIYASTPKLDMELMQKSDQTVQLNRYFFAGYNTLCLPFSLTADQMAAAAKDLKIERLAGIQQEGQTLNLYFVDCTADGIQAGVPYLIYSPTAQYLRVKNSEALNFDNELKAVRMSDNNGNTITFGSAWESIEKVGRYGIPAKQDVTPLQAILVRTNADKTFLPTRCGFSWDQQAPSATDLQIIHATSMAEVTAITTATQSKTSDGNYYDLQGRKVNKNAKGLRIQDGKKVVK
;
A
#
# COMPACT_ATOMS: atom_id res chain seq x y z
N MET A 1 53.00 -42.69 -36.30
CA MET A 1 51.65 -42.13 -36.48
C MET A 1 51.14 -41.70 -35.13
N MET A 2 51.32 -40.37 -34.78
CA MET A 2 50.89 -39.83 -33.48
C MET A 2 49.47 -39.28 -33.63
N MET A 3 48.54 -39.83 -32.88
CA MET A 3 47.15 -39.30 -32.78
C MET A 3 47.19 -38.16 -31.75
N ALA A 4 46.89 -36.95 -32.19
CA ALA A 4 46.65 -35.83 -31.33
C ALA A 4 45.20 -35.82 -30.87
N THR A 5 44.94 -36.12 -29.60
CA THR A 5 43.64 -35.94 -28.96
C THR A 5 43.40 -34.46 -28.67
N ALA A 6 42.51 -33.84 -29.42
CA ALA A 6 42.03 -32.47 -29.12
C ALA A 6 41.12 -32.52 -27.91
N LEU A 7 41.56 -31.99 -26.77
CA LEU A 7 40.70 -31.68 -25.62
C LEU A 7 39.83 -30.47 -25.97
N SER A 8 38.56 -30.69 -26.24
CA SER A 8 37.57 -29.62 -26.32
C SER A 8 37.24 -29.16 -24.91
N THR A 9 37.83 -28.03 -24.50
CA THR A 9 37.39 -27.33 -23.29
C THR A 9 36.08 -26.64 -23.59
N THR A 10 34.98 -27.25 -23.20
CA THR A 10 33.70 -26.55 -23.12
C THR A 10 33.80 -25.47 -22.03
N ALA A 11 33.95 -24.22 -22.42
CA ALA A 11 33.83 -23.10 -21.49
C ALA A 11 32.40 -23.11 -20.94
N VAL A 12 32.24 -23.55 -19.68
CA VAL A 12 30.99 -23.34 -18.92
C VAL A 12 30.86 -21.83 -18.75
N ALA A 13 30.00 -21.22 -19.56
CA ALA A 13 29.63 -19.84 -19.38
C ALA A 13 29.07 -19.71 -17.95
N GLN A 14 29.83 -19.09 -17.06
CA GLN A 14 29.35 -18.74 -15.73
C GLN A 14 28.10 -17.87 -15.91
N ASN A 15 26.95 -18.42 -15.60
CA ASN A 15 25.67 -17.73 -15.67
C ASN A 15 25.67 -16.60 -14.60
N ARG A 16 26.24 -15.44 -14.94
CA ARG A 16 26.33 -14.29 -14.05
C ARG A 16 24.92 -13.74 -13.85
N VAL A 17 24.48 -13.72 -12.59
CA VAL A 17 23.22 -13.07 -12.20
C VAL A 17 23.31 -11.58 -12.51
N LYS A 18 22.44 -11.07 -13.37
CA LYS A 18 22.29 -9.66 -13.66
C LYS A 18 21.36 -9.01 -12.63
N ASN A 19 21.84 -8.01 -11.92
CA ASN A 19 21.08 -7.35 -10.88
C ASN A 19 20.35 -6.12 -11.44
N ILE A 20 19.05 -6.02 -11.14
CA ILE A 20 18.22 -4.82 -11.30
C ILE A 20 17.92 -4.28 -9.92
N TYR A 21 18.11 -2.97 -9.74
CA TYR A 21 17.79 -2.28 -8.48
C TYR A 21 16.56 -1.40 -8.67
N ALA A 22 15.57 -1.55 -7.80
CA ALA A 22 14.38 -0.69 -7.79
C ALA A 22 14.67 0.75 -7.31
N SER A 23 15.94 1.12 -7.21
CA SER A 23 16.43 2.49 -6.96
C SER A 23 16.77 3.26 -8.24
N THR A 24 16.68 2.62 -9.41
CA THR A 24 16.85 3.27 -10.71
C THR A 24 15.61 4.08 -11.09
N PRO A 25 15.73 5.12 -11.91
CA PRO A 25 14.57 5.93 -12.34
C PRO A 25 13.53 5.16 -13.15
N LYS A 26 13.91 4.08 -13.81
CA LYS A 26 13.05 3.20 -14.61
C LYS A 26 13.37 1.74 -14.33
N LEU A 27 12.33 0.92 -14.13
CA LEU A 27 12.49 -0.51 -13.97
C LEU A 27 12.64 -1.16 -15.34
N ASP A 28 13.72 -1.93 -15.54
CA ASP A 28 13.94 -2.69 -16.77
C ASP A 28 13.11 -3.97 -16.78
N MET A 29 11.85 -3.82 -17.20
CA MET A 29 10.87 -4.90 -17.27
C MET A 29 11.21 -5.94 -18.35
N GLU A 30 11.74 -5.49 -19.48
CA GLU A 30 12.11 -6.36 -20.60
C GLU A 30 13.25 -7.30 -20.17
N LEU A 31 14.22 -6.76 -19.45
CA LEU A 31 15.32 -7.56 -18.93
C LEU A 31 14.84 -8.59 -17.90
N MET A 32 13.88 -8.22 -17.05
CA MET A 32 13.33 -9.12 -16.03
C MET A 32 12.58 -10.32 -16.64
N GLN A 33 12.03 -10.16 -17.84
CA GLN A 33 11.28 -11.20 -18.56
C GLN A 33 12.15 -12.10 -19.46
N LYS A 34 13.45 -11.81 -19.61
CA LYS A 34 14.35 -12.62 -20.44
C LYS A 34 14.59 -13.99 -19.78
N SER A 35 14.43 -15.05 -20.59
CA SER A 35 14.64 -16.43 -20.13
C SER A 35 16.06 -16.97 -20.37
N ASP A 36 16.86 -16.25 -21.19
CA ASP A 36 18.23 -16.66 -21.57
C ASP A 36 19.30 -16.32 -20.53
N GLN A 37 18.94 -15.55 -19.51
CA GLN A 37 19.84 -15.15 -18.44
C GLN A 37 19.12 -15.06 -17.08
N THR A 38 19.86 -15.29 -16.00
CA THR A 38 19.32 -15.09 -14.65
C THR A 38 19.40 -13.62 -14.29
N VAL A 39 18.24 -13.00 -14.03
CA VAL A 39 18.09 -11.61 -13.58
C VAL A 39 17.51 -11.60 -12.18
N GLN A 40 18.03 -10.77 -11.31
CA GLN A 40 17.55 -10.60 -9.94
C GLN A 40 17.11 -9.17 -9.71
N LEU A 41 15.83 -9.00 -9.34
CA LEU A 41 15.32 -7.73 -8.81
C LEU A 41 15.72 -7.58 -7.34
N ASN A 42 16.27 -6.43 -7.00
CA ASN A 42 16.66 -6.05 -5.65
C ASN A 42 15.87 -4.81 -5.22
N ARG A 43 14.98 -4.95 -4.24
CA ARG A 43 14.20 -3.88 -3.65
C ARG A 43 14.59 -3.72 -2.17
N TYR A 44 15.18 -2.60 -1.80
CA TYR A 44 15.56 -2.32 -0.43
C TYR A 44 14.37 -1.83 0.39
N PHE A 45 14.11 -2.46 1.53
CA PHE A 45 13.20 -2.01 2.58
C PHE A 45 13.99 -1.41 3.74
N PHE A 46 13.53 -0.30 4.24
CA PHE A 46 13.96 0.21 5.55
C PHE A 46 13.23 -0.55 6.66
N ALA A 47 13.78 -0.59 7.87
CA ALA A 47 13.05 -1.06 9.03
C ALA A 47 11.78 -0.22 9.24
N GLY A 48 10.67 -0.86 9.57
CA GLY A 48 9.36 -0.23 9.67
C GLY A 48 8.53 -0.34 8.37
N TYR A 49 7.62 0.60 8.17
CA TYR A 49 6.70 0.56 7.06
C TYR A 49 7.32 1.06 5.75
N ASN A 50 6.98 0.38 4.69
CA ASN A 50 7.37 0.65 3.31
C ASN A 50 6.14 0.47 2.40
N THR A 51 6.27 0.82 1.12
CA THR A 51 5.27 0.48 0.11
C THR A 51 5.89 -0.38 -0.98
N LEU A 52 5.10 -1.24 -1.61
CA LEU A 52 5.54 -2.15 -2.66
C LEU A 52 4.47 -2.32 -3.73
N CYS A 53 4.90 -2.28 -4.99
CA CYS A 53 4.14 -2.73 -6.14
C CYS A 53 5.12 -3.40 -7.10
N LEU A 54 4.88 -4.65 -7.49
CA LEU A 54 5.76 -5.39 -8.40
C LEU A 54 5.03 -5.72 -9.70
N PRO A 55 5.77 -5.87 -10.82
CA PRO A 55 5.20 -6.24 -12.12
C PRO A 55 4.94 -7.75 -12.26
N PHE A 56 5.02 -8.49 -11.19
CA PHE A 56 4.75 -9.91 -11.12
C PHE A 56 4.17 -10.28 -9.77
N SER A 57 3.39 -11.35 -9.74
CA SER A 57 2.83 -11.91 -8.51
C SER A 57 3.85 -12.78 -7.79
N LEU A 58 3.79 -12.80 -6.47
CA LEU A 58 4.53 -13.70 -5.59
C LEU A 58 3.58 -14.35 -4.60
N THR A 59 3.67 -15.65 -4.45
CA THR A 59 2.97 -16.36 -3.38
C THR A 59 3.54 -15.98 -2.02
N ALA A 60 2.84 -16.34 -0.94
CA ALA A 60 3.35 -16.13 0.42
C ALA A 60 4.71 -16.80 0.64
N ASP A 61 4.90 -18.03 0.14
CA ASP A 61 6.17 -18.76 0.24
C ASP A 61 7.29 -18.07 -0.54
N GLN A 62 7.02 -17.58 -1.74
CA GLN A 62 7.98 -16.80 -2.53
C GLN A 62 8.35 -15.49 -1.84
N MET A 63 7.39 -14.80 -1.23
CA MET A 63 7.66 -13.59 -0.43
C MET A 63 8.54 -13.90 0.78
N ALA A 64 8.23 -14.97 1.53
CA ALA A 64 9.03 -15.40 2.68
C ALA A 64 10.46 -15.83 2.30
N ALA A 65 10.64 -16.42 1.13
CA ALA A 65 11.95 -16.77 0.58
C ALA A 65 12.74 -15.53 0.11
N ALA A 66 12.05 -14.51 -0.42
CA ALA A 66 12.66 -13.31 -0.97
C ALA A 66 13.09 -12.29 0.10
N ALA A 67 12.40 -12.24 1.25
CA ALA A 67 12.72 -11.39 2.41
C ALA A 67 12.09 -11.97 3.69
N LYS A 68 12.73 -11.74 4.84
CA LYS A 68 12.33 -12.35 6.12
C LYS A 68 11.27 -11.53 6.85
N ASP A 69 10.32 -12.23 7.47
CA ASP A 69 9.38 -11.70 8.47
C ASP A 69 8.62 -10.45 8.03
N LEU A 70 8.29 -10.36 6.74
CA LEU A 70 7.50 -9.27 6.21
C LEU A 70 6.02 -9.46 6.59
N LYS A 71 5.37 -8.35 6.97
CA LYS A 71 3.92 -8.26 7.02
C LYS A 71 3.43 -7.48 5.80
N ILE A 72 2.44 -8.02 5.11
CA ILE A 72 1.87 -7.45 3.89
C ILE A 72 0.44 -7.02 4.20
N GLU A 73 0.12 -5.77 3.89
CA GLU A 73 -1.21 -5.22 4.11
C GLU A 73 -1.74 -4.57 2.84
N ARG A 74 -3.04 -4.72 2.60
CA ARG A 74 -3.75 -4.08 1.49
C ARG A 74 -4.71 -3.02 1.99
N LEU A 75 -4.89 -1.96 1.22
CA LEU A 75 -5.92 -0.95 1.48
C LEU A 75 -7.30 -1.60 1.33
N ALA A 76 -8.12 -1.51 2.37
CA ALA A 76 -9.39 -2.21 2.49
C ALA A 76 -10.60 -1.28 2.62
N GLY A 77 -10.38 -0.04 3.06
CA GLY A 77 -11.44 0.95 3.20
C GLY A 77 -10.89 2.32 3.57
N ILE A 78 -11.73 3.33 3.45
CA ILE A 78 -11.44 4.69 3.91
C ILE A 78 -12.63 5.27 4.63
N GLN A 79 -12.39 6.15 5.59
CA GLN A 79 -13.43 6.88 6.31
C GLN A 79 -12.90 8.17 6.91
N GLN A 80 -13.65 9.24 6.75
CA GLN A 80 -13.34 10.51 7.39
C GLN A 80 -13.83 10.57 8.83
N GLU A 81 -12.95 11.00 9.73
CA GLU A 81 -13.25 11.37 11.11
C GLU A 81 -12.72 12.79 11.39
N GLY A 82 -13.62 13.73 11.56
CA GLY A 82 -13.24 15.14 11.68
C GLY A 82 -12.56 15.65 10.42
N GLN A 83 -11.30 16.07 10.50
CA GLN A 83 -10.48 16.53 9.37
C GLN A 83 -9.54 15.47 8.82
N THR A 84 -9.51 14.28 9.42
CA THR A 84 -8.61 13.19 9.04
C THR A 84 -9.36 12.15 8.22
N LEU A 85 -8.78 11.71 7.11
CA LEU A 85 -9.21 10.53 6.37
C LEU A 85 -8.39 9.33 6.84
N ASN A 86 -9.05 8.40 7.52
CA ASN A 86 -8.48 7.13 7.94
C ASN A 86 -8.43 6.17 6.75
N LEU A 87 -7.26 5.60 6.52
CA LEU A 87 -6.97 4.59 5.50
C LEU A 87 -6.80 3.26 6.20
N TYR A 88 -7.79 2.37 6.07
CA TYR A 88 -7.79 1.07 6.75
C TYR A 88 -7.04 0.05 5.92
N PHE A 89 -5.98 -0.51 6.50
CA PHE A 89 -5.19 -1.58 5.93
C PHE A 89 -5.43 -2.89 6.65
N VAL A 90 -5.55 -3.97 5.90
CA VAL A 90 -5.78 -5.33 6.43
C VAL A 90 -4.66 -6.24 6.01
N ASP A 91 -4.22 -7.08 6.94
CA ASP A 91 -3.20 -8.11 6.72
C ASP A 91 -3.64 -9.09 5.62
N CYS A 92 -2.78 -9.27 4.65
CA CYS A 92 -2.91 -10.23 3.56
C CYS A 92 -1.61 -11.01 3.32
N THR A 93 -0.76 -11.14 4.33
CA THR A 93 0.54 -11.82 4.24
C THR A 93 0.40 -13.25 3.73
N ALA A 94 -0.65 -13.96 4.13
CA ALA A 94 -0.94 -15.31 3.68
C ALA A 94 -1.36 -15.40 2.20
N ASP A 95 -1.81 -14.30 1.60
CA ASP A 95 -2.24 -14.26 0.19
C ASP A 95 -1.05 -14.00 -0.76
N GLY A 96 0.08 -13.50 -0.23
CA GLY A 96 1.18 -12.98 -1.03
C GLY A 96 0.84 -11.66 -1.71
N ILE A 97 1.44 -11.39 -2.88
CA ILE A 97 1.19 -10.17 -3.66
C ILE A 97 0.77 -10.47 -5.09
N GLN A 98 -0.07 -9.61 -5.65
CA GLN A 98 -0.48 -9.64 -7.05
C GLN A 98 0.27 -8.59 -7.87
N ALA A 99 0.56 -8.92 -9.12
CA ALA A 99 1.20 -8.01 -10.05
C ALA A 99 0.40 -6.71 -10.23
N GLY A 100 1.09 -5.59 -10.21
CA GLY A 100 0.53 -4.26 -10.44
C GLY A 100 -0.27 -3.68 -9.26
N VAL A 101 -0.53 -4.45 -8.20
CA VAL A 101 -1.28 -4.01 -7.02
C VAL A 101 -0.36 -3.36 -5.99
N PRO A 102 -0.72 -2.20 -5.43
CA PRO A 102 0.04 -1.54 -4.38
C PRO A 102 -0.25 -2.14 -2.99
N TYR A 103 0.81 -2.35 -2.21
CA TYR A 103 0.76 -2.87 -0.85
C TYR A 103 1.53 -2.00 0.13
N LEU A 104 1.11 -2.04 1.38
CA LEU A 104 1.88 -1.58 2.53
C LEU A 104 2.68 -2.77 3.07
N ILE A 105 3.96 -2.56 3.33
CA ILE A 105 4.88 -3.61 3.79
C ILE A 105 5.50 -3.17 5.10
N TYR A 106 5.37 -3.97 6.15
CA TYR A 106 6.18 -3.83 7.34
C TYR A 106 7.38 -4.77 7.28
N SER A 107 8.55 -4.21 7.49
CA SER A 107 9.82 -4.95 7.58
C SER A 107 10.42 -4.75 8.98
N PRO A 108 10.64 -5.80 9.78
CA PRO A 108 11.19 -5.64 11.14
C PRO A 108 12.63 -5.12 11.15
N THR A 109 13.36 -5.36 10.06
CA THR A 109 14.74 -4.93 9.87
C THR A 109 14.97 -4.35 8.49
N ALA A 110 16.04 -3.57 8.34
CA ALA A 110 16.46 -3.12 7.02
C ALA A 110 17.01 -4.30 6.21
N GLN A 111 16.43 -4.57 5.04
CA GLN A 111 16.77 -5.73 4.20
C GLN A 111 16.42 -5.52 2.73
N TYR A 112 16.93 -6.42 1.89
CA TYR A 112 16.54 -6.51 0.48
C TYR A 112 15.49 -7.60 0.28
N LEU A 113 14.42 -7.25 -0.43
CA LEU A 113 13.62 -8.21 -1.18
C LEU A 113 14.41 -8.57 -2.43
N ARG A 114 14.71 -9.87 -2.64
CA ARG A 114 15.45 -10.38 -3.78
C ARG A 114 14.64 -11.43 -4.50
N VAL A 115 14.26 -11.13 -5.74
CA VAL A 115 13.46 -12.03 -6.58
C VAL A 115 14.19 -12.30 -7.88
N LYS A 116 14.36 -13.58 -8.25
CA LYS A 116 14.99 -14.00 -9.50
C LYS A 116 13.94 -14.33 -10.54
N ASN A 117 14.21 -14.02 -11.82
CA ASN A 117 13.33 -14.38 -12.93
C ASN A 117 13.32 -15.89 -13.23
N SER A 118 14.25 -16.67 -12.64
CA SER A 118 14.25 -18.14 -12.71
C SER A 118 13.18 -18.78 -11.81
N GLU A 119 12.60 -18.04 -10.88
CA GLU A 119 11.40 -18.43 -10.17
C GLU A 119 10.20 -18.31 -11.14
N ALA A 120 9.21 -19.19 -11.01
CA ALA A 120 8.04 -19.17 -11.89
C ALA A 120 7.18 -17.91 -11.63
N LEU A 121 7.61 -16.77 -12.15
CA LEU A 121 6.96 -15.48 -11.96
C LEU A 121 5.82 -15.29 -12.96
N ASN A 122 4.68 -14.86 -12.47
CA ASN A 122 3.54 -14.46 -13.29
C ASN A 122 3.56 -12.94 -13.48
N PHE A 123 4.05 -12.50 -14.65
CA PHE A 123 4.17 -11.08 -15.00
C PHE A 123 2.85 -10.50 -15.47
N ASP A 124 2.56 -9.29 -14.99
CA ASP A 124 1.51 -8.41 -15.49
C ASP A 124 2.01 -6.97 -15.37
N ASN A 125 2.17 -6.32 -16.51
CA ASN A 125 2.70 -4.95 -16.57
C ASN A 125 1.62 -3.88 -16.31
N GLU A 126 0.37 -4.28 -16.14
CA GLU A 126 -0.73 -3.38 -15.83
C GLU A 126 -0.63 -2.88 -14.38
N LEU A 127 -0.71 -1.55 -14.21
CA LEU A 127 -0.80 -0.93 -12.89
C LEU A 127 -2.24 -0.94 -12.41
N LYS A 128 -2.48 -1.60 -11.29
CA LYS A 128 -3.81 -1.77 -10.67
C LYS A 128 -3.91 -0.88 -9.43
N ALA A 129 -3.95 0.44 -9.65
CA ALA A 129 -4.13 1.38 -8.56
C ALA A 129 -5.44 1.12 -7.82
N VAL A 130 -5.40 1.17 -6.49
CA VAL A 130 -6.58 1.01 -5.63
C VAL A 130 -7.19 2.38 -5.40
N ARG A 131 -8.40 2.58 -5.94
CA ARG A 131 -9.18 3.81 -5.77
C ARG A 131 -10.33 3.56 -4.81
N MET A 132 -10.47 4.40 -3.79
CA MET A 132 -11.52 4.30 -2.80
C MET A 132 -12.19 5.65 -2.57
N SER A 133 -13.50 5.61 -2.27
CA SER A 133 -14.30 6.78 -1.92
C SER A 133 -15.02 6.52 -0.61
N ASP A 134 -15.18 7.57 0.20
CA ASP A 134 -16.03 7.55 1.38
C ASP A 134 -17.39 8.22 1.11
N ASN A 135 -18.27 8.20 2.11
CA ASN A 135 -19.61 8.81 2.00
C ASN A 135 -19.58 10.35 2.08
N ASN A 136 -18.46 10.96 2.44
CA ASN A 136 -18.28 12.41 2.52
C ASN A 136 -17.73 12.99 1.21
N GLY A 137 -17.58 12.16 0.17
CA GLY A 137 -17.08 12.55 -1.13
C GLY A 137 -15.57 12.61 -1.24
N ASN A 138 -14.84 12.15 -0.22
CA ASN A 138 -13.39 12.01 -0.35
C ASN A 138 -13.08 10.81 -1.24
N THR A 139 -12.16 11.02 -2.17
CA THR A 139 -11.67 9.95 -3.04
C THR A 139 -10.15 9.99 -3.07
N ILE A 140 -9.54 8.84 -2.79
CA ILE A 140 -8.10 8.68 -2.77
C ILE A 140 -7.67 7.53 -3.68
N THR A 141 -6.54 7.72 -4.34
CA THR A 141 -5.90 6.69 -5.15
C THR A 141 -4.58 6.29 -4.50
N PHE A 142 -4.43 5.00 -4.20
CA PHE A 142 -3.18 4.36 -3.80
C PHE A 142 -2.58 3.66 -5.01
N GLY A 143 -1.42 4.11 -5.48
CA GLY A 143 -0.86 3.64 -6.74
C GLY A 143 0.66 3.76 -6.82
N SER A 144 1.21 3.23 -7.91
CA SER A 144 2.64 3.17 -8.22
C SER A 144 2.90 3.54 -9.68
N ALA A 145 4.15 3.42 -10.10
CA ALA A 145 4.58 3.53 -11.50
C ALA A 145 5.81 2.64 -11.74
N TRP A 146 6.05 2.30 -13.01
CA TRP A 146 7.27 1.59 -13.42
C TRP A 146 8.43 2.53 -13.76
N GLU A 147 8.15 3.82 -13.79
CA GLU A 147 9.11 4.91 -13.92
C GLU A 147 8.99 5.86 -12.74
N SER A 148 10.03 6.66 -12.50
CA SER A 148 9.98 7.69 -11.46
C SER A 148 8.90 8.73 -11.77
N ILE A 149 8.03 8.99 -10.80
CA ILE A 149 6.97 10.00 -10.90
C ILE A 149 7.17 11.10 -9.86
N GLU A 150 6.72 12.30 -10.18
CA GLU A 150 6.76 13.43 -9.27
C GLU A 150 5.96 13.16 -8.00
N LYS A 151 6.50 13.61 -6.88
CA LYS A 151 5.88 13.46 -5.56
C LYS A 151 5.01 14.64 -5.13
N VAL A 152 5.09 15.78 -5.81
CA VAL A 152 4.41 17.01 -5.40
C VAL A 152 2.94 16.77 -5.15
N GLY A 153 2.47 17.13 -3.95
CA GLY A 153 1.09 16.96 -3.52
C GLY A 153 0.67 15.52 -3.22
N ARG A 154 1.56 14.54 -3.38
CA ARG A 154 1.30 13.14 -3.04
C ARG A 154 1.76 12.83 -1.62
N TYR A 155 1.14 11.84 -1.02
CA TYR A 155 1.54 11.32 0.29
C TYR A 155 2.32 10.04 0.12
N GLY A 156 3.37 9.88 0.91
CA GLY A 156 4.21 8.68 0.91
C GLY A 156 4.78 8.38 2.28
N ILE A 157 5.31 7.17 2.44
CA ILE A 157 6.01 6.75 3.64
C ILE A 157 7.49 7.19 3.50
N PRO A 158 8.02 7.98 4.44
CA PRO A 158 9.41 8.41 4.40
C PRO A 158 10.36 7.22 4.63
N ALA A 159 11.57 7.30 4.04
CA ALA A 159 12.58 6.25 4.14
C ALA A 159 13.17 6.10 5.55
N LYS A 160 13.20 7.18 6.33
CA LYS A 160 13.56 7.17 7.75
C LYS A 160 12.35 7.60 8.54
N GLN A 161 11.97 6.77 9.49
CA GLN A 161 10.93 7.07 10.46
C GLN A 161 11.63 7.10 11.82
N ASP A 162 11.76 8.30 12.40
CA ASP A 162 12.32 8.50 13.75
C ASP A 162 11.31 8.14 14.86
N VAL A 163 10.34 7.29 14.52
CA VAL A 163 9.25 6.90 15.41
C VAL A 163 9.26 5.42 15.66
N THR A 164 8.72 5.04 16.80
CA THR A 164 8.46 3.64 17.19
C THR A 164 7.97 2.85 15.97
N PRO A 165 8.59 1.70 15.67
CA PRO A 165 8.45 1.01 14.39
C PRO A 165 7.05 0.49 14.05
N LEU A 166 6.04 0.80 14.86
CA LEU A 166 4.68 0.26 14.76
C LEU A 166 3.65 1.20 14.12
N GLN A 167 4.04 2.44 13.73
CA GLN A 167 3.12 3.35 13.05
C GLN A 167 3.63 3.70 11.66
N ALA A 168 2.77 3.51 10.65
CA ALA A 168 3.02 4.02 9.32
C ALA A 168 2.69 5.52 9.27
N ILE A 169 3.72 6.34 9.10
CA ILE A 169 3.58 7.80 8.97
C ILE A 169 3.48 8.16 7.50
N LEU A 170 2.47 8.96 7.16
CA LEU A 170 2.32 9.57 5.85
C LEU A 170 2.84 11.00 5.85
N VAL A 171 3.66 11.33 4.87
CA VAL A 171 4.19 12.68 4.67
C VAL A 171 3.76 13.19 3.30
N ARG A 172 3.12 14.36 3.28
CA ARG A 172 2.85 15.10 2.04
C ARG A 172 4.16 15.69 1.52
N THR A 173 4.46 15.42 0.27
CA THR A 173 5.70 15.89 -0.33
C THR A 173 5.49 17.21 -1.06
N ASN A 174 6.28 18.23 -0.71
CA ASN A 174 6.29 19.54 -1.34
C ASN A 174 7.54 19.80 -2.21
N ALA A 175 8.45 18.81 -2.28
CA ALA A 175 9.74 19.01 -2.93
C ALA A 175 9.78 18.34 -4.32
N ASP A 176 10.71 18.77 -5.15
CA ASP A 176 11.08 18.19 -6.45
C ASP A 176 11.69 16.79 -6.33
N LYS A 177 11.03 15.94 -5.53
CA LYS A 177 11.43 14.54 -5.32
C LYS A 177 10.48 13.63 -6.05
N THR A 178 11.01 12.50 -6.52
CA THR A 178 10.25 11.48 -7.24
C THR A 178 9.97 10.25 -6.37
N PHE A 179 8.87 9.56 -6.63
CA PHE A 179 8.73 8.18 -6.22
C PHE A 179 9.50 7.31 -7.23
N LEU A 180 10.39 6.50 -6.72
CA LEU A 180 11.09 5.50 -7.53
C LEU A 180 10.14 4.35 -7.91
N PRO A 181 10.42 3.60 -8.98
CA PRO A 181 9.67 2.40 -9.34
C PRO A 181 9.49 1.45 -8.16
N THR A 182 8.39 0.70 -8.17
CA THR A 182 7.98 -0.23 -7.11
C THR A 182 7.58 0.41 -5.77
N ARG A 183 7.69 1.73 -5.62
CA ARG A 183 7.15 2.47 -4.48
C ARG A 183 5.76 2.97 -4.79
N CYS A 184 4.90 3.02 -3.77
CA CYS A 184 3.54 3.51 -3.94
C CYS A 184 3.33 4.78 -3.13
N GLY A 185 2.38 5.58 -3.57
CA GLY A 185 1.94 6.80 -2.89
C GLY A 185 0.44 6.96 -2.98
N PHE A 186 -0.07 7.89 -2.17
CA PHE A 186 -1.46 8.26 -2.15
C PHE A 186 -1.64 9.62 -2.79
N SER A 187 -2.71 9.78 -3.55
CA SER A 187 -3.13 11.06 -4.13
C SER A 187 -4.62 11.28 -3.91
N TRP A 188 -4.99 12.53 -3.63
CA TRP A 188 -6.38 12.93 -3.71
C TRP A 188 -6.82 13.01 -5.17
N ASP A 189 -8.01 12.53 -5.46
CA ASP A 189 -8.57 12.61 -6.80
C ASP A 189 -9.38 13.90 -7.02
N GLN A 190 -9.71 14.61 -5.95
CA GLN A 190 -10.40 15.90 -5.97
C GLN A 190 -9.48 17.05 -5.55
N GLN A 191 -9.77 18.26 -6.07
CA GLN A 191 -8.98 19.47 -5.78
C GLN A 191 -9.20 19.99 -4.36
N ALA A 192 -10.38 19.80 -3.79
CA ALA A 192 -10.76 20.27 -2.46
C ALA A 192 -11.42 19.14 -1.67
N PRO A 193 -10.63 18.22 -1.09
CA PRO A 193 -11.15 17.19 -0.21
C PRO A 193 -11.72 17.80 1.08
N SER A 194 -12.76 17.18 1.63
CA SER A 194 -13.33 17.58 2.93
C SER A 194 -12.41 17.23 4.11
N ALA A 195 -11.56 16.22 3.95
CA ALA A 195 -10.48 15.90 4.87
C ALA A 195 -9.18 16.57 4.43
N THR A 196 -8.36 17.00 5.39
CA THR A 196 -7.07 17.67 5.15
C THR A 196 -5.87 16.79 5.44
N ASP A 197 -6.05 15.79 6.30
CA ASP A 197 -5.01 14.88 6.76
C ASP A 197 -5.32 13.43 6.41
N LEU A 198 -4.27 12.61 6.27
CA LEU A 198 -4.34 11.18 6.05
C LEU A 198 -3.71 10.42 7.20
N GLN A 199 -4.38 9.36 7.67
CA GLN A 199 -3.85 8.47 8.69
C GLN A 199 -3.99 7.00 8.25
N ILE A 200 -2.96 6.19 8.47
CA ILE A 200 -3.03 4.74 8.27
C ILE A 200 -3.52 4.09 9.56
N ILE A 201 -4.53 3.24 9.42
CA ILE A 201 -5.09 2.41 10.50
C ILE A 201 -4.91 0.95 10.10
N HIS A 202 -4.29 0.18 11.00
CA HIS A 202 -4.11 -1.26 10.84
C HIS A 202 -5.32 -1.99 11.42
N ALA A 203 -6.23 -2.44 10.56
CA ALA A 203 -7.41 -3.19 10.95
C ALA A 203 -7.09 -4.69 11.07
N THR A 204 -7.76 -5.38 11.98
CA THR A 204 -7.52 -6.81 12.23
C THR A 204 -8.17 -7.70 11.18
N SER A 205 -9.23 -7.22 10.51
CA SER A 205 -9.96 -7.99 9.52
C SER A 205 -10.79 -7.11 8.56
N MET A 206 -11.19 -7.70 7.43
CA MET A 206 -12.18 -7.07 6.52
C MET A 206 -13.53 -6.85 7.18
N ALA A 207 -13.93 -7.72 8.11
CA ALA A 207 -15.20 -7.57 8.84
C ALA A 207 -15.18 -6.31 9.73
N GLU A 208 -14.05 -6.02 10.39
CA GLU A 208 -13.86 -4.78 11.16
C GLU A 208 -13.99 -3.55 10.25
N VAL A 209 -13.29 -3.52 9.12
CA VAL A 209 -13.37 -2.40 8.16
C VAL A 209 -14.79 -2.20 7.66
N THR A 210 -15.49 -3.28 7.30
CA THR A 210 -16.88 -3.23 6.85
C THR A 210 -17.80 -2.68 7.94
N ALA A 211 -17.65 -3.13 9.18
CA ALA A 211 -18.44 -2.64 10.31
C ALA A 211 -18.24 -1.13 10.56
N ILE A 212 -16.99 -0.66 10.52
CA ILE A 212 -16.66 0.76 10.69
C ILE A 212 -17.27 1.60 9.56
N THR A 213 -17.06 1.23 8.31
CA THR A 213 -17.54 1.97 7.14
C THR A 213 -19.07 1.94 7.00
N THR A 214 -19.72 0.84 7.43
CA THR A 214 -21.19 0.70 7.44
C THR A 214 -21.83 1.45 8.59
N ALA A 215 -21.23 1.44 9.79
CA ALA A 215 -21.76 2.17 10.95
C ALA A 215 -21.90 3.67 10.70
N THR A 216 -21.04 4.23 9.83
CA THR A 216 -21.13 5.63 9.43
C THR A 216 -22.29 5.86 8.43
N GLN A 217 -22.65 4.87 7.64
CA GLN A 217 -23.81 4.97 6.73
C GLN A 217 -25.15 4.96 7.48
N SER A 218 -25.20 4.33 8.64
CA SER A 218 -26.45 4.26 9.45
C SER A 218 -26.73 5.52 10.26
N LYS A 219 -25.86 6.53 10.25
CA LYS A 219 -26.12 7.87 10.78
C LYS A 219 -26.95 8.75 9.80
N THR A 220 -27.91 8.17 9.09
CA THR A 220 -29.00 8.98 8.55
C THR A 220 -29.74 9.54 9.75
N SER A 221 -29.72 10.87 9.87
CA SER A 221 -30.56 11.58 10.83
C SER A 221 -31.96 11.03 10.76
N ASP A 222 -32.45 10.40 11.81
CA ASP A 222 -33.84 9.96 11.89
C ASP A 222 -34.77 11.16 12.14
N GLY A 223 -34.18 12.37 12.25
CA GLY A 223 -34.90 13.61 12.55
C GLY A 223 -35.57 13.60 13.93
N ASN A 224 -35.33 12.60 14.74
CA ASN A 224 -35.94 12.43 16.05
C ASN A 224 -35.14 13.13 17.15
N TYR A 225 -35.83 13.57 18.17
CA TYR A 225 -35.26 14.13 19.39
C TYR A 225 -35.41 13.13 20.54
N TYR A 226 -34.38 13.00 21.34
CA TYR A 226 -34.37 12.12 22.49
C TYR A 226 -34.01 12.90 23.77
N ASP A 227 -34.57 12.53 24.91
CA ASP A 227 -34.16 13.04 26.20
C ASP A 227 -32.83 12.36 26.66
N LEU A 228 -32.29 12.78 27.80
CA LEU A 228 -31.07 12.22 28.35
C LEU A 228 -31.19 10.75 28.77
N GLN A 229 -32.41 10.22 28.89
CA GLN A 229 -32.70 8.81 29.15
C GLN A 229 -32.89 8.00 27.86
N GLY A 230 -32.70 8.62 26.68
CA GLY A 230 -32.82 7.96 25.39
C GLY A 230 -34.29 7.76 24.92
N ARG A 231 -35.28 8.38 25.56
CA ARG A 231 -36.70 8.31 25.15
C ARG A 231 -36.95 9.37 24.07
N LYS A 232 -37.66 8.98 23.04
CA LYS A 232 -38.06 9.88 21.94
C LYS A 232 -39.01 10.99 22.49
N VAL A 233 -38.67 12.24 22.20
CA VAL A 233 -39.44 13.40 22.63
C VAL A 233 -39.86 14.27 21.43
N ASN A 234 -40.89 15.10 21.65
CA ASN A 234 -41.34 16.01 20.63
C ASN A 234 -40.28 17.10 20.34
N LYS A 235 -40.13 17.45 19.08
CA LYS A 235 -39.20 18.49 18.62
C LYS A 235 -39.43 19.86 19.31
N ASN A 236 -40.62 20.10 19.91
CA ASN A 236 -40.94 21.33 20.62
C ASN A 236 -40.83 21.20 22.17
N ALA A 237 -40.40 20.06 22.70
CA ALA A 237 -40.18 19.89 24.13
C ALA A 237 -39.10 20.86 24.61
N LYS A 238 -39.27 21.53 25.77
CA LYS A 238 -38.26 22.41 26.35
C LYS A 238 -37.18 21.62 27.08
N GLY A 239 -35.97 22.13 27.08
CA GLY A 239 -34.85 21.55 27.82
C GLY A 239 -33.78 20.92 26.91
N LEU A 240 -32.83 20.20 27.56
CA LEU A 240 -31.71 19.53 26.89
C LEU A 240 -32.18 18.24 26.19
N ARG A 241 -31.84 18.11 24.93
CA ARG A 241 -32.20 16.98 24.07
C ARG A 241 -30.99 16.50 23.28
N ILE A 242 -31.11 15.31 22.72
CA ILE A 242 -30.15 14.74 21.80
C ILE A 242 -30.83 14.63 20.44
N GLN A 243 -30.21 15.20 19.42
CA GLN A 243 -30.58 15.01 18.02
C GLN A 243 -29.31 14.65 17.26
N ASP A 244 -29.34 13.55 16.52
CA ASP A 244 -28.20 13.06 15.73
C ASP A 244 -26.89 12.96 16.52
N GLY A 245 -27.00 12.50 17.80
CA GLY A 245 -25.87 12.41 18.72
C GLY A 245 -25.36 13.72 19.28
N LYS A 246 -25.97 14.86 18.95
CA LYS A 246 -25.61 16.21 19.44
C LYS A 246 -26.57 16.70 20.50
N LYS A 247 -26.05 17.39 21.51
CA LYS A 247 -26.86 18.08 22.52
C LYS A 247 -27.49 19.34 21.91
N VAL A 248 -28.79 19.46 21.99
CA VAL A 248 -29.59 20.61 21.52
C VAL A 248 -30.40 21.16 22.71
N VAL A 249 -30.32 22.44 22.95
CA VAL A 249 -31.10 23.16 23.98
C VAL A 249 -32.14 24.03 23.28
N LYS A 250 -33.38 24.02 23.81
CA LYS A 250 -34.44 24.90 23.34
C LYS A 250 -35.17 25.55 24.49
#